data_b7415df89863e01278fe682af75b4c29
#
_entry.id   b7415df89863e01278fe682af75b4c29
#
_cell.length_a   1.000
_cell.length_b   1.000
_cell.length_c   1.000
_cell.angle_alpha   90.00
_cell.angle_beta   90.00
_cell.angle_gamma   90.00
#
_symmetry.space_group_name_H-M   'P 1'
#
loop_
_entity.id
_entity.type
_entity.pdbx_description
1 polymer ?
#
loop_
_entity_poly.entity_id
_entity_poly.type
_entity_poly.pdbx_seq_one_letter_code
_entity_poly.pdbx_strand_id
1 'polypeptide(L)'
;MGPVDALAQASGQAKPAALARVGRDHAEAFAALAAFAVLCLLVLIVPARLVEPDDYAYRASIVAITQGHFLTLSTAQVDRLAAQLPGPVAGVPGVLQWVQLPDGRWISEKDPGYPFLAAPFQALGIIRLAPLFYGALGCLGLFFGARRWLGRYGGAAAVVLFCSSGAALLFAWRDYMPTFTDASLIAAGTGGLLWAVLAAEATARRRTWTGLAGFAALEAAVFVRYTDIVVLGCAVVAVVAAWRLRAVPAAALGWWLGSVAVFGAAVAVFDDLVYGGPLRSGYQPGEITFSLAAVLPNLRYMPAHLIQAMPMLVLGLTALAWIAARWVRLRGNDDERAAHARRDLAVALVLAASWFSVWGLYAAYTWTANPFGSTLQFARFYVPAIGAISLLGSWLVTRLPRRAWLAAVTSAAVAVAMFGLGAWSFAVIHQFSLGGISTGPPPAVQPAVQGRQPPAVQPAVQGRQPPAVQPAVQGRQPGA
;
A
#
# COMPACT_ATOMS: atom_id res chain seq x y z
N MET A 1 -47.53 27.27 35.20
CA MET A 1 -46.73 26.21 34.58
C MET A 1 -45.77 25.70 35.66
N GLY A 2 -45.93 24.47 36.08
CA GLY A 2 -45.15 23.91 37.17
C GLY A 2 -43.84 23.28 36.65
N PRO A 3 -42.83 23.10 37.52
CA PRO A 3 -41.53 22.52 37.14
C PRO A 3 -41.62 21.12 36.50
N VAL A 4 -42.72 20.41 36.65
CA VAL A 4 -42.99 19.09 36.04
C VAL A 4 -43.26 19.18 34.53
N ASP A 5 -43.88 20.28 34.04
CA ASP A 5 -44.16 20.47 32.60
C ASP A 5 -42.90 20.81 31.81
N ALA A 6 -41.95 21.47 32.46
CA ALA A 6 -40.64 21.78 31.84
C ALA A 6 -39.73 20.53 31.68
N LEU A 7 -39.82 19.58 32.60
CA LEU A 7 -39.11 18.29 32.55
C LEU A 7 -39.69 17.36 31.47
N ALA A 8 -41.02 17.36 31.30
CA ALA A 8 -41.69 16.57 30.25
C ALA A 8 -41.36 17.09 28.82
N GLN A 9 -41.30 18.40 28.64
CA GLN A 9 -40.88 19.00 27.36
C GLN A 9 -39.42 18.75 27.03
N ALA A 10 -38.51 18.81 28.00
CA ALA A 10 -37.09 18.53 27.81
C ALA A 10 -36.80 17.05 27.46
N SER A 11 -37.59 16.10 28.03
CA SER A 11 -37.39 14.67 27.75
C SER A 11 -37.97 14.23 26.39
N GLY A 12 -39.00 14.90 25.91
CA GLY A 12 -39.64 14.60 24.62
C GLY A 12 -38.82 15.03 23.38
N GLN A 13 -38.02 16.10 23.46
CA GLN A 13 -37.23 16.59 22.36
C GLN A 13 -35.87 15.93 22.22
N ALA A 14 -35.32 15.32 23.27
CA ALA A 14 -33.98 14.68 23.25
C ALA A 14 -33.99 13.30 22.54
N LYS A 15 -35.07 12.55 22.63
CA LYS A 15 -35.19 11.20 22.04
C LYS A 15 -35.12 11.16 20.50
N PRO A 16 -35.84 11.99 19.74
CA PRO A 16 -35.79 11.91 18.27
C PRO A 16 -34.44 12.35 17.70
N ALA A 17 -33.77 13.29 18.34
CA ALA A 17 -32.43 13.72 17.93
C ALA A 17 -31.35 12.65 18.20
N ALA A 18 -31.46 11.90 19.29
CA ALA A 18 -30.55 10.80 19.61
C ALA A 18 -30.77 9.62 18.66
N LEU A 19 -32.01 9.23 18.39
CA LEU A 19 -32.35 8.15 17.44
C LEU A 19 -31.92 8.51 16.01
N ALA A 20 -32.13 9.76 15.59
CA ALA A 20 -31.66 10.23 14.29
C ALA A 20 -30.13 10.28 14.19
N ARG A 21 -29.40 10.48 15.27
CA ARG A 21 -27.94 10.42 15.33
C ARG A 21 -27.45 8.98 15.20
N VAL A 22 -28.01 8.04 15.96
CA VAL A 22 -27.71 6.61 15.91
C VAL A 22 -27.97 6.05 14.49
N GLY A 23 -29.13 6.30 13.90
CA GLY A 23 -29.43 5.84 12.54
C GLY A 23 -28.46 6.36 11.47
N ARG A 24 -27.94 7.58 11.67
CA ARG A 24 -26.99 8.18 10.74
C ARG A 24 -25.55 7.67 10.88
N ASP A 25 -25.14 7.29 12.09
CA ASP A 25 -23.81 6.67 12.33
C ASP A 25 -23.76 5.27 11.72
N HIS A 26 -24.88 4.52 11.76
CA HIS A 26 -24.99 3.22 11.08
C HIS A 26 -24.88 3.35 9.55
N ALA A 27 -25.45 4.40 8.94
CA ALA A 27 -25.37 4.61 7.49
C ALA A 27 -23.93 4.83 7.02
N GLU A 28 -23.09 5.56 7.79
CA GLU A 28 -21.67 5.75 7.46
C GLU A 28 -20.89 4.44 7.52
N ALA A 29 -21.06 3.69 8.61
CA ALA A 29 -20.42 2.38 8.78
C ALA A 29 -20.87 1.39 7.71
N PHE A 30 -22.17 1.39 7.38
CA PHE A 30 -22.73 0.55 6.32
C PHE A 30 -22.12 0.88 4.95
N ALA A 31 -21.97 2.17 4.60
CA ALA A 31 -21.35 2.57 3.32
C ALA A 31 -19.89 2.11 3.22
N ALA A 32 -19.12 2.24 4.30
CA ALA A 32 -17.74 1.73 4.36
C ALA A 32 -17.69 0.21 4.20
N LEU A 33 -18.56 -0.50 4.93
CA LEU A 33 -18.65 -1.96 4.89
C LEU A 33 -19.07 -2.44 3.49
N ALA A 34 -20.05 -1.79 2.88
CA ALA A 34 -20.50 -2.09 1.52
C ALA A 34 -19.39 -1.91 0.49
N ALA A 35 -18.61 -0.83 0.57
CA ALA A 35 -17.48 -0.60 -0.32
C ALA A 35 -16.42 -1.71 -0.19
N PHE A 36 -16.09 -2.10 1.03
CA PHE A 36 -15.15 -3.20 1.25
C PHE A 36 -15.74 -4.55 0.81
N ALA A 37 -17.03 -4.81 1.05
CA ALA A 37 -17.70 -6.04 0.61
C ALA A 37 -17.71 -6.14 -0.94
N VAL A 38 -17.91 -5.02 -1.65
CA VAL A 38 -17.82 -4.97 -3.12
C VAL A 38 -16.41 -5.31 -3.59
N LEU A 39 -15.37 -4.75 -2.95
CA LEU A 39 -13.98 -5.13 -3.24
C LEU A 39 -13.76 -6.63 -3.05
N CYS A 40 -14.16 -7.18 -1.90
CA CYS A 40 -14.04 -8.61 -1.61
C CYS A 40 -14.76 -9.47 -2.66
N LEU A 41 -15.99 -9.10 -3.00
CA LEU A 41 -16.78 -9.82 -3.99
C LEU A 41 -16.09 -9.83 -5.37
N LEU A 42 -15.65 -8.67 -5.85
CA LEU A 42 -14.97 -8.55 -7.14
C LEU A 42 -13.65 -9.36 -7.17
N VAL A 43 -12.88 -9.31 -6.09
CA VAL A 43 -11.63 -10.06 -5.95
C VAL A 43 -11.91 -11.58 -5.92
N LEU A 44 -12.92 -12.04 -5.19
CA LEU A 44 -13.17 -13.47 -4.99
C LEU A 44 -13.89 -14.15 -6.16
N ILE A 45 -14.68 -13.41 -6.95
CA ILE A 45 -15.35 -13.95 -8.14
C ILE A 45 -14.34 -14.32 -9.23
N VAL A 46 -13.25 -13.53 -9.39
CA VAL A 46 -12.24 -13.79 -10.41
C VAL A 46 -11.23 -14.81 -9.88
N PRO A 47 -11.01 -15.95 -10.59
CA PRO A 47 -10.01 -16.93 -10.18
C PRO A 47 -8.62 -16.30 -10.06
N ALA A 48 -7.93 -16.56 -8.95
CA ALA A 48 -6.55 -16.10 -8.76
C ALA A 48 -5.61 -16.75 -9.78
N ARG A 49 -4.62 -15.98 -10.22
CA ARG A 49 -3.57 -16.45 -11.14
C ARG A 49 -2.23 -15.89 -10.72
N LEU A 50 -1.19 -16.68 -10.94
CA LEU A 50 0.18 -16.21 -10.86
C LEU A 50 0.52 -15.52 -12.19
N VAL A 51 0.94 -14.28 -12.15
CA VAL A 51 1.09 -13.42 -13.34
C VAL A 51 2.55 -13.12 -13.63
N GLU A 52 3.35 -12.89 -12.58
CA GLU A 52 4.73 -12.46 -12.67
C GLU A 52 5.67 -13.37 -11.87
N PRO A 53 6.99 -13.36 -12.17
CA PRO A 53 7.98 -14.09 -11.39
C PRO A 53 7.89 -13.83 -9.88
N ASP A 54 7.56 -12.59 -9.48
CA ASP A 54 7.38 -12.22 -8.07
C ASP A 54 6.27 -13.06 -7.38
N ASP A 55 5.15 -13.35 -8.06
CA ASP A 55 4.08 -14.19 -7.49
C ASP A 55 4.59 -15.60 -7.16
N TYR A 56 5.42 -16.17 -8.04
CA TYR A 56 6.02 -17.48 -7.82
C TYR A 56 7.05 -17.45 -6.69
N ALA A 57 7.86 -16.40 -6.63
CA ALA A 57 8.85 -16.20 -5.59
C ALA A 57 8.19 -16.12 -4.20
N TYR A 58 7.20 -15.27 -4.04
CA TYR A 58 6.45 -15.14 -2.78
C TYR A 58 5.69 -16.41 -2.43
N ARG A 59 5.05 -17.08 -3.43
CA ARG A 59 4.41 -18.38 -3.21
C ARG A 59 5.40 -19.41 -2.68
N ALA A 60 6.58 -19.51 -3.29
CA ALA A 60 7.62 -20.45 -2.84
C ALA A 60 8.04 -20.17 -1.40
N SER A 61 8.23 -18.89 -1.04
CA SER A 61 8.59 -18.50 0.33
C SER A 61 7.48 -18.83 1.33
N ILE A 62 6.21 -18.57 0.99
CA ILE A 62 5.06 -18.89 1.84
C ILE A 62 4.93 -20.41 2.04
N VAL A 63 5.06 -21.19 0.97
CA VAL A 63 5.02 -22.66 1.04
C VAL A 63 6.19 -23.20 1.87
N ALA A 64 7.39 -22.65 1.70
CA ALA A 64 8.56 -23.03 2.49
C ALA A 64 8.31 -22.84 4.00
N ILE A 65 7.76 -21.69 4.39
CA ILE A 65 7.42 -21.41 5.79
C ILE A 65 6.36 -22.40 6.32
N THR A 66 5.31 -22.67 5.54
CA THR A 66 4.25 -23.61 5.97
C THR A 66 4.74 -25.05 6.09
N GLN A 67 5.81 -25.39 5.40
CA GLN A 67 6.47 -26.70 5.50
C GLN A 67 7.57 -26.76 6.60
N GLY A 68 7.72 -25.70 7.38
CA GLY A 68 8.71 -25.63 8.47
C GLY A 68 10.14 -25.33 8.01
N HIS A 69 10.32 -24.93 6.76
CA HIS A 69 11.65 -24.66 6.19
C HIS A 69 12.11 -23.22 6.38
N PHE A 70 11.38 -22.40 7.12
CA PHE A 70 11.70 -21.00 7.33
C PHE A 70 11.99 -20.25 6.00
N LEU A 71 13.08 -19.47 5.91
CA LEU A 71 13.46 -18.72 4.70
C LEU A 71 14.70 -19.28 3.99
N THR A 72 15.26 -20.38 4.48
CA THR A 72 16.40 -21.04 3.86
C THR A 72 16.03 -22.43 3.39
N LEU A 73 16.43 -22.78 2.18
CA LEU A 73 16.17 -24.08 1.56
C LEU A 73 17.47 -24.74 1.10
N SER A 74 17.49 -26.07 1.09
CA SER A 74 18.51 -26.84 0.39
C SER A 74 18.23 -26.87 -1.12
N THR A 75 19.23 -27.18 -1.94
CA THR A 75 19.06 -27.33 -3.40
C THR A 75 17.93 -28.30 -3.73
N ALA A 76 17.87 -29.45 -3.07
CA ALA A 76 16.81 -30.43 -3.30
C ALA A 76 15.39 -29.92 -2.97
N GLN A 77 15.27 -28.98 -2.03
CA GLN A 77 13.99 -28.34 -1.73
C GLN A 77 13.62 -27.31 -2.79
N VAL A 78 14.57 -26.49 -3.25
CA VAL A 78 14.38 -25.54 -4.34
C VAL A 78 13.97 -26.25 -5.61
N ASP A 79 14.64 -27.35 -5.98
CA ASP A 79 14.32 -28.17 -7.16
C ASP A 79 12.88 -28.74 -7.07
N ARG A 80 12.48 -29.22 -5.91
CA ARG A 80 11.09 -29.68 -5.68
C ARG A 80 10.06 -28.58 -5.83
N LEU A 81 10.35 -27.37 -5.33
CA LEU A 81 9.45 -26.21 -5.52
C LEU A 81 9.41 -25.76 -6.96
N ALA A 82 10.56 -25.74 -7.64
CA ALA A 82 10.63 -25.42 -9.06
C ALA A 82 9.86 -26.41 -9.92
N ALA A 83 9.90 -27.72 -9.59
CA ALA A 83 9.12 -28.73 -10.29
C ALA A 83 7.61 -28.54 -10.15
N GLN A 84 7.14 -27.83 -9.13
CA GLN A 84 5.71 -27.50 -8.94
C GLN A 84 5.25 -26.27 -9.74
N LEU A 85 6.18 -25.57 -10.39
CA LEU A 85 5.81 -24.43 -11.25
C LEU A 85 4.99 -24.89 -12.45
N PRO A 86 4.00 -24.11 -12.89
CA PRO A 86 3.14 -24.51 -14.01
C PRO A 86 3.80 -24.28 -15.37
N GLY A 87 3.44 -25.12 -16.34
CA GLY A 87 3.73 -24.91 -17.75
C GLY A 87 5.22 -24.83 -18.10
N PRO A 88 5.63 -23.90 -18.99
CA PRO A 88 6.99 -23.84 -19.53
C PRO A 88 8.07 -23.45 -18.51
N VAL A 89 7.67 -22.97 -17.33
CA VAL A 89 8.60 -22.60 -16.26
C VAL A 89 8.81 -23.72 -15.23
N ALA A 90 8.17 -24.89 -15.44
CA ALA A 90 8.36 -26.05 -14.58
C ALA A 90 9.84 -26.47 -14.53
N GLY A 91 10.36 -26.68 -13.32
CA GLY A 91 11.75 -27.06 -13.11
C GLY A 91 12.78 -25.93 -13.32
N VAL A 92 12.37 -24.67 -13.44
CA VAL A 92 13.28 -23.52 -13.60
C VAL A 92 13.46 -22.79 -12.25
N PRO A 93 14.50 -23.07 -11.45
CA PRO A 93 14.72 -22.47 -10.13
C PRO A 93 14.80 -20.93 -10.15
N GLY A 94 15.36 -20.36 -11.21
CA GLY A 94 15.50 -18.89 -11.36
C GLY A 94 14.18 -18.13 -11.34
N VAL A 95 13.06 -18.76 -11.67
CA VAL A 95 11.72 -18.16 -11.60
C VAL A 95 11.28 -17.95 -10.15
N LEU A 96 11.79 -18.76 -9.23
CA LEU A 96 11.52 -18.63 -7.79
C LEU A 96 12.22 -17.40 -7.17
N GLN A 97 13.17 -16.78 -7.88
CA GLN A 97 13.97 -15.67 -7.36
C GLN A 97 14.60 -16.00 -5.99
N TRP A 98 15.24 -17.16 -5.95
CA TRP A 98 16.03 -17.63 -4.82
C TRP A 98 17.50 -17.63 -5.19
N VAL A 99 18.33 -17.21 -4.26
CA VAL A 99 19.78 -17.06 -4.43
C VAL A 99 20.51 -18.09 -3.59
N GLN A 100 21.51 -18.75 -4.18
CA GLN A 100 22.34 -19.67 -3.45
C GLN A 100 23.44 -18.93 -2.69
N LEU A 101 23.50 -19.14 -1.39
CA LEU A 101 24.57 -18.66 -0.53
C LEU A 101 25.86 -19.49 -0.71
N PRO A 102 27.03 -18.96 -0.32
CA PRO A 102 28.30 -19.68 -0.41
C PRO A 102 28.34 -21.02 0.35
N ASP A 103 27.51 -21.17 1.36
CA ASP A 103 27.36 -22.39 2.16
C ASP A 103 26.43 -23.44 1.52
N GLY A 104 25.92 -23.19 0.33
CA GLY A 104 25.04 -24.07 -0.43
C GLY A 104 23.56 -23.96 -0.08
N ARG A 105 23.17 -23.17 0.93
CA ARG A 105 21.77 -22.86 1.22
C ARG A 105 21.22 -21.87 0.22
N TRP A 106 19.91 -21.92 0.01
CA TRP A 106 19.19 -20.96 -0.82
C TRP A 106 18.35 -20.06 0.07
N ILE A 107 18.29 -18.78 -0.26
CA ILE A 107 17.43 -17.77 0.37
C ILE A 107 16.57 -17.09 -0.68
N SER A 108 15.39 -16.59 -0.27
CA SER A 108 14.56 -15.76 -1.14
C SER A 108 15.18 -14.39 -1.31
N GLU A 109 15.16 -13.85 -2.54
CA GLU A 109 15.47 -12.43 -2.81
C GLU A 109 14.42 -11.48 -2.24
N LYS A 110 13.21 -11.96 -2.00
CA LYS A 110 12.07 -11.14 -1.62
C LYS A 110 12.04 -10.84 -0.13
N ASP A 111 11.55 -9.64 0.18
CA ASP A 111 11.36 -9.20 1.56
C ASP A 111 10.50 -10.22 2.33
N PRO A 112 10.86 -10.54 3.58
CA PRO A 112 10.32 -11.68 4.29
C PRO A 112 8.92 -11.45 4.89
N GLY A 113 8.51 -10.20 5.11
CA GLY A 113 7.32 -9.88 5.89
C GLY A 113 6.04 -10.47 5.33
N TYR A 114 5.79 -10.32 4.02
CA TYR A 114 4.56 -10.88 3.43
C TYR A 114 4.50 -12.41 3.53
N PRO A 115 5.55 -13.17 3.25
CA PRO A 115 5.56 -14.61 3.48
C PRO A 115 5.14 -15.02 4.90
N PHE A 116 5.64 -14.34 5.93
CA PHE A 116 5.23 -14.61 7.32
C PHE A 116 3.77 -14.28 7.58
N LEU A 117 3.30 -13.14 7.08
CA LEU A 117 1.92 -12.68 7.26
C LEU A 117 0.89 -13.55 6.51
N ALA A 118 1.28 -14.12 5.37
CA ALA A 118 0.41 -14.94 4.52
C ALA A 118 0.46 -16.44 4.84
N ALA A 119 1.55 -16.93 5.45
CA ALA A 119 1.74 -18.34 5.76
C ALA A 119 0.58 -18.97 6.59
N PRO A 120 0.01 -18.33 7.61
CA PRO A 120 -1.15 -18.87 8.34
C PRO A 120 -2.35 -19.13 7.42
N PHE A 121 -2.62 -18.21 6.49
CA PHE A 121 -3.72 -18.36 5.52
C PHE A 121 -3.45 -19.48 4.52
N GLN A 122 -2.20 -19.64 4.10
CA GLN A 122 -1.79 -20.75 3.24
C GLN A 122 -1.93 -22.10 3.96
N ALA A 123 -1.49 -22.18 5.21
CA ALA A 123 -1.60 -23.40 6.02
C ALA A 123 -3.06 -23.83 6.22
N LEU A 124 -3.99 -22.87 6.28
CA LEU A 124 -5.44 -23.12 6.37
C LEU A 124 -6.10 -23.35 4.99
N GLY A 125 -5.37 -23.26 3.89
CA GLY A 125 -5.93 -23.39 2.53
C GLY A 125 -6.78 -22.20 2.07
N ILE A 126 -6.68 -21.05 2.74
CA ILE A 126 -7.48 -19.84 2.48
C ILE A 126 -6.61 -18.63 2.09
N ILE A 127 -5.53 -18.85 1.37
CA ILE A 127 -4.54 -17.80 0.99
C ILE A 127 -5.21 -16.56 0.37
N ARG A 128 -6.29 -16.74 -0.41
CA ARG A 128 -7.06 -15.65 -1.02
C ARG A 128 -7.64 -14.65 -0.03
N LEU A 129 -7.80 -15.05 1.22
CA LEU A 129 -8.28 -14.15 2.28
C LEU A 129 -7.17 -13.33 2.93
N ALA A 130 -5.89 -13.65 2.73
CA ALA A 130 -4.79 -12.93 3.33
C ALA A 130 -4.80 -11.42 2.94
N PRO A 131 -4.76 -11.04 1.65
CA PRO A 131 -4.81 -9.62 1.28
C PRO A 131 -6.11 -8.93 1.75
N LEU A 132 -7.25 -9.63 1.75
CA LEU A 132 -8.53 -9.09 2.19
C LEU A 132 -8.57 -8.85 3.71
N PHE A 133 -7.97 -9.73 4.50
CA PHE A 133 -7.85 -9.54 5.94
C PHE A 133 -7.06 -8.26 6.27
N TYR A 134 -5.89 -8.07 5.65
CA TYR A 134 -5.11 -6.85 5.84
C TYR A 134 -5.81 -5.63 5.24
N GLY A 135 -6.55 -5.80 4.13
CA GLY A 135 -7.44 -4.80 3.57
C GLY A 135 -8.49 -4.30 4.57
N ALA A 136 -9.09 -5.21 5.33
CA ALA A 136 -10.03 -4.84 6.39
C ALA A 136 -9.36 -3.99 7.49
N LEU A 137 -8.12 -4.34 7.90
CA LEU A 137 -7.36 -3.53 8.86
C LEU A 137 -7.06 -2.13 8.30
N GLY A 138 -6.67 -2.03 7.02
CA GLY A 138 -6.49 -0.77 6.32
C GLY A 138 -7.76 0.09 6.33
N CYS A 139 -8.89 -0.52 5.96
CA CYS A 139 -10.19 0.15 5.98
C CYS A 139 -10.59 0.63 7.39
N LEU A 140 -10.34 -0.17 8.43
CA LEU A 140 -10.60 0.25 9.82
C LEU A 140 -9.75 1.46 10.21
N GLY A 141 -8.46 1.43 9.93
CA GLY A 141 -7.56 2.57 10.19
C GLY A 141 -8.03 3.83 9.47
N LEU A 142 -8.29 3.74 8.17
CA LEU A 142 -8.79 4.86 7.36
C LEU A 142 -10.13 5.38 7.87
N PHE A 143 -11.07 4.49 8.20
CA PHE A 143 -12.38 4.87 8.72
C PHE A 143 -12.28 5.69 10.00
N PHE A 144 -11.57 5.18 11.01
CA PHE A 144 -11.47 5.87 12.29
C PHE A 144 -10.59 7.12 12.21
N GLY A 145 -9.48 7.08 11.47
CA GLY A 145 -8.60 8.22 11.27
C GLY A 145 -9.29 9.36 10.53
N ALA A 146 -9.94 9.08 9.39
CA ALA A 146 -10.66 10.06 8.62
C ALA A 146 -11.88 10.62 9.37
N ARG A 147 -12.66 9.76 10.04
CA ARG A 147 -13.79 10.19 10.87
C ARG A 147 -13.33 11.16 11.97
N ARG A 148 -12.17 10.91 12.55
CA ARG A 148 -11.59 11.76 13.57
C ARG A 148 -11.13 13.13 13.05
N TRP A 149 -10.56 13.15 11.87
CA TRP A 149 -10.09 14.38 11.21
C TRP A 149 -11.22 15.20 10.62
N LEU A 150 -12.10 14.57 9.85
CA LEU A 150 -13.07 15.21 8.96
C LEU A 150 -14.49 15.23 9.56
N GLY A 151 -14.70 14.52 10.64
CA GLY A 151 -16.01 14.31 11.23
C GLY A 151 -16.78 13.25 10.44
N ARG A 152 -18.10 13.41 10.44
CA ARG A 152 -19.03 12.48 9.84
C ARG A 152 -18.85 12.38 8.32
N TYR A 153 -19.05 11.19 7.79
CA TYR A 153 -18.82 10.78 6.39
C TYR A 153 -17.36 10.73 5.94
N GLY A 154 -16.41 11.28 6.72
CA GLY A 154 -15.00 11.20 6.40
C GLY A 154 -14.48 9.77 6.33
N GLY A 155 -14.92 8.94 7.29
CA GLY A 155 -14.56 7.53 7.34
C GLY A 155 -15.03 6.74 6.13
N ALA A 156 -16.32 6.86 5.80
CA ALA A 156 -16.88 6.19 4.63
C ALA A 156 -16.21 6.66 3.33
N ALA A 157 -16.03 7.99 3.16
CA ALA A 157 -15.37 8.53 1.97
C ALA A 157 -13.95 7.98 1.78
N ALA A 158 -13.16 7.90 2.86
CA ALA A 158 -11.80 7.36 2.77
C ALA A 158 -11.78 5.88 2.38
N VAL A 159 -12.66 5.06 2.97
CA VAL A 159 -12.77 3.63 2.65
C VAL A 159 -13.28 3.41 1.22
N VAL A 160 -14.30 4.17 0.78
CA VAL A 160 -14.82 4.09 -0.60
C VAL A 160 -13.71 4.41 -1.60
N LEU A 161 -12.96 5.51 -1.41
CA LEU A 161 -11.86 5.87 -2.30
C LEU A 161 -10.75 4.82 -2.31
N PHE A 162 -10.41 4.25 -1.16
CA PHE A 162 -9.41 3.20 -1.06
C PHE A 162 -9.84 1.94 -1.80
N CYS A 163 -11.06 1.42 -1.54
CA CYS A 163 -11.56 0.16 -2.09
C CYS A 163 -11.91 0.26 -3.59
N SER A 164 -12.28 1.44 -4.09
CA SER A 164 -12.75 1.61 -5.47
C SER A 164 -11.63 1.80 -6.49
N SER A 165 -10.36 1.86 -6.08
CA SER A 165 -9.26 2.03 -7.02
C SER A 165 -8.93 0.75 -7.78
N GLY A 166 -8.54 0.89 -9.06
CA GLY A 166 -8.07 -0.23 -9.86
C GLY A 166 -6.84 -0.92 -9.25
N ALA A 167 -5.98 -0.15 -8.60
CA ALA A 167 -4.83 -0.67 -7.87
C ALA A 167 -5.25 -1.57 -6.71
N ALA A 168 -6.25 -1.18 -5.91
CA ALA A 168 -6.75 -2.02 -4.83
C ALA A 168 -7.33 -3.33 -5.36
N LEU A 169 -8.16 -3.27 -6.40
CA LEU A 169 -8.74 -4.47 -7.04
C LEU A 169 -7.67 -5.40 -7.59
N LEU A 170 -6.73 -4.85 -8.37
CA LEU A 170 -5.68 -5.64 -9.02
C LEU A 170 -4.79 -6.36 -8.01
N PHE A 171 -4.27 -5.62 -7.03
CA PHE A 171 -3.28 -6.17 -6.12
C PHE A 171 -3.91 -6.96 -4.96
N ALA A 172 -5.18 -6.74 -4.62
CA ALA A 172 -5.94 -7.62 -3.73
C ALA A 172 -6.28 -8.96 -4.39
N TRP A 173 -6.45 -8.99 -5.72
CA TRP A 173 -6.69 -10.21 -6.48
C TRP A 173 -5.46 -11.13 -6.59
N ARG A 174 -4.25 -10.57 -6.50
CA ARG A 174 -2.98 -11.30 -6.58
C ARG A 174 -2.59 -11.82 -5.21
N ASP A 175 -3.05 -13.02 -4.87
CA ASP A 175 -2.95 -13.63 -3.54
C ASP A 175 -1.52 -13.72 -2.99
N TYR A 176 -0.52 -13.86 -3.87
CA TYR A 176 0.88 -13.99 -3.50
C TYR A 176 1.67 -12.68 -3.65
N MET A 177 1.02 -11.59 -4.07
CA MET A 177 1.67 -10.30 -4.21
C MET A 177 1.50 -9.44 -2.95
N PRO A 178 2.59 -8.91 -2.36
CA PRO A 178 2.53 -8.16 -1.10
C PRO A 178 1.84 -6.80 -1.22
N THR A 179 1.74 -6.22 -2.41
CA THR A 179 1.45 -4.81 -2.67
C THR A 179 0.17 -4.29 -1.99
N PHE A 180 -0.94 -5.05 -2.02
CA PHE A 180 -2.18 -4.60 -1.38
C PHE A 180 -2.14 -4.77 0.15
N THR A 181 -1.50 -5.84 0.64
CA THR A 181 -1.26 -6.05 2.08
C THR A 181 -0.41 -4.93 2.65
N ASP A 182 0.66 -4.58 1.98
CA ASP A 182 1.56 -3.50 2.30
C ASP A 182 0.83 -2.15 2.38
N ALA A 183 0.17 -1.75 1.30
CA ALA A 183 -0.64 -0.53 1.25
C ALA A 183 -1.73 -0.48 2.34
N SER A 184 -2.31 -1.63 2.67
CA SER A 184 -3.33 -1.77 3.72
C SER A 184 -2.74 -1.59 5.12
N LEU A 185 -1.55 -2.12 5.37
CA LEU A 185 -0.83 -1.93 6.63
C LEU A 185 -0.43 -0.46 6.82
N ILE A 186 0.06 0.20 5.77
CA ILE A 186 0.36 1.64 5.79
C ILE A 186 -0.92 2.44 6.05
N ALA A 187 -2.03 2.10 5.40
CA ALA A 187 -3.31 2.75 5.62
C ALA A 187 -3.82 2.56 7.06
N ALA A 188 -3.70 1.35 7.61
CA ALA A 188 -4.04 1.03 9.00
C ALA A 188 -3.20 1.85 9.98
N GLY A 189 -1.88 1.87 9.75
CA GLY A 189 -0.93 2.59 10.60
C GLY A 189 -1.15 4.10 10.56
N THR A 190 -1.23 4.67 9.37
CA THR A 190 -1.47 6.11 9.17
C THR A 190 -2.79 6.54 9.80
N GLY A 191 -3.88 5.79 9.57
CA GLY A 191 -5.19 6.07 10.17
C GLY A 191 -5.21 5.94 11.68
N GLY A 192 -4.57 4.91 12.23
CA GLY A 192 -4.43 4.69 13.68
C GLY A 192 -3.65 5.81 14.36
N LEU A 193 -2.51 6.23 13.78
CA LEU A 193 -1.71 7.36 14.29
C LEU A 193 -2.46 8.68 14.18
N LEU A 194 -3.14 8.93 13.05
CA LEU A 194 -3.97 10.12 12.89
C LEU A 194 -5.06 10.19 13.97
N TRP A 195 -5.72 9.05 14.25
CA TRP A 195 -6.69 8.97 15.34
C TRP A 195 -6.02 9.24 16.70
N ALA A 196 -4.90 8.59 17.01
CA ALA A 196 -4.22 8.71 18.30
C ALA A 196 -3.73 10.14 18.57
N VAL A 197 -3.27 10.86 17.55
CA VAL A 197 -2.82 12.26 17.66
C VAL A 197 -4.01 13.21 17.85
N LEU A 198 -5.10 13.01 17.10
CA LEU A 198 -6.23 13.94 17.06
C LEU A 198 -7.29 13.68 18.15
N ALA A 199 -7.27 12.55 18.86
CA ALA A 199 -8.26 12.20 19.87
C ALA A 199 -7.85 12.74 21.26
N ALA A 200 -7.78 14.06 21.41
CA ALA A 200 -7.34 14.71 22.66
C ALA A 200 -8.24 14.36 23.86
N GLU A 201 -9.54 14.12 23.63
CA GLU A 201 -10.53 13.73 24.66
C GLU A 201 -10.45 12.25 25.06
N ALA A 202 -9.73 11.41 24.30
CA ALA A 202 -9.56 10.00 24.66
C ALA A 202 -8.56 9.87 25.83
N THR A 203 -8.75 8.82 26.64
CA THR A 203 -7.81 8.51 27.72
C THR A 203 -6.39 8.30 27.20
N ALA A 204 -5.39 8.70 27.99
CA ALA A 204 -3.97 8.51 27.62
C ALA A 204 -3.67 7.06 27.27
N ARG A 205 -4.21 6.09 28.02
CA ARG A 205 -4.06 4.65 27.76
C ARG A 205 -4.58 4.28 26.38
N ARG A 206 -5.80 4.71 25.99
CA ARG A 206 -6.39 4.39 24.67
C ARG A 206 -5.58 4.99 23.53
N ARG A 207 -5.12 6.24 23.68
CA ARG A 207 -4.25 6.90 22.71
C ARG A 207 -2.92 6.15 22.53
N THR A 208 -2.28 5.76 23.65
CA THR A 208 -1.03 4.98 23.62
C THR A 208 -1.20 3.68 22.85
N TRP A 209 -2.22 2.88 23.18
CA TRP A 209 -2.44 1.59 22.51
C TRP A 209 -2.82 1.73 21.04
N THR A 210 -3.66 2.72 20.69
CA THR A 210 -4.00 2.95 19.28
C THR A 210 -2.77 3.40 18.49
N GLY A 211 -1.92 4.25 19.07
CA GLY A 211 -0.67 4.66 18.41
C GLY A 211 0.33 3.52 18.29
N LEU A 212 0.46 2.65 19.31
CA LEU A 212 1.28 1.43 19.21
C LEU A 212 0.78 0.50 18.11
N ALA A 213 -0.53 0.27 18.02
CA ALA A 213 -1.11 -0.51 16.92
C ALA A 213 -0.85 0.14 15.56
N GLY A 214 -0.88 1.48 15.50
CA GLY A 214 -0.52 2.24 14.30
C GLY A 214 0.94 2.04 13.89
N PHE A 215 1.88 2.13 14.84
CA PHE A 215 3.29 1.88 14.57
C PHE A 215 3.53 0.40 14.21
N ALA A 216 2.94 -0.55 14.93
CA ALA A 216 3.05 -1.96 14.62
C ALA A 216 2.60 -2.30 13.17
N ALA A 217 1.55 -1.62 12.68
CA ALA A 217 1.12 -1.77 11.29
C ALA A 217 2.15 -1.18 10.30
N LEU A 218 2.75 -0.01 10.59
CA LEU A 218 3.82 0.56 9.76
C LEU A 218 5.09 -0.27 9.81
N GLU A 219 5.46 -0.78 10.97
CA GLU A 219 6.60 -1.68 11.17
C GLU A 219 6.41 -2.99 10.36
N ALA A 220 5.20 -3.55 10.40
CA ALA A 220 4.85 -4.70 9.57
C ALA A 220 4.93 -4.38 8.08
N ALA A 221 4.52 -3.17 7.64
CA ALA A 221 4.67 -2.73 6.27
C ALA A 221 6.16 -2.63 5.86
N VAL A 222 7.01 -2.07 6.71
CA VAL A 222 8.48 -2.05 6.47
C VAL A 222 9.03 -3.46 6.34
N PHE A 223 8.56 -4.43 7.14
CA PHE A 223 9.00 -5.82 7.02
C PHE A 223 8.49 -6.49 5.76
N VAL A 224 7.30 -6.10 5.26
CA VAL A 224 6.75 -6.52 3.97
C VAL A 224 7.52 -5.91 2.80
N ARG A 225 8.00 -4.66 2.97
CA ARG A 225 8.78 -3.94 1.96
C ARG A 225 9.71 -2.94 2.63
N TYR A 226 10.99 -3.24 2.70
CA TYR A 226 11.99 -2.43 3.41
C TYR A 226 12.04 -0.96 2.96
N THR A 227 11.68 -0.67 1.72
CA THR A 227 11.59 0.71 1.22
C THR A 227 10.54 1.58 1.93
N ASP A 228 9.55 0.98 2.59
CA ASP A 228 8.52 1.73 3.33
C ASP A 228 9.02 2.32 4.66
N ILE A 229 10.30 2.11 4.98
CA ILE A 229 10.98 2.83 6.05
C ILE A 229 10.87 4.36 5.87
N VAL A 230 10.70 4.85 4.64
CA VAL A 230 10.48 6.29 4.37
C VAL A 230 9.13 6.76 4.94
N VAL A 231 8.10 5.92 4.90
CA VAL A 231 6.78 6.21 5.50
C VAL A 231 6.85 6.16 7.02
N LEU A 232 7.51 5.15 7.57
CA LEU A 232 7.76 5.04 9.00
C LEU A 232 8.54 6.25 9.52
N GLY A 233 9.57 6.71 8.80
CA GLY A 233 10.32 7.92 9.10
C GLY A 233 9.44 9.17 9.11
N CYS A 234 8.56 9.35 8.12
CA CYS A 234 7.59 10.44 8.10
C CYS A 234 6.64 10.38 9.32
N ALA A 235 6.18 9.19 9.71
CA ALA A 235 5.34 9.01 10.89
C ALA A 235 6.08 9.38 12.19
N VAL A 236 7.33 8.97 12.34
CA VAL A 236 8.19 9.33 13.49
C VAL A 236 8.34 10.86 13.58
N VAL A 237 8.70 11.52 12.47
CA VAL A 237 8.81 12.99 12.43
C VAL A 237 7.48 13.65 12.82
N ALA A 238 6.36 13.15 12.29
CA ALA A 238 5.03 13.69 12.56
C ALA A 238 4.65 13.59 14.06
N VAL A 239 4.89 12.43 14.70
CA VAL A 239 4.54 12.28 16.14
C VAL A 239 5.47 13.04 17.04
N VAL A 240 6.74 13.20 16.70
CA VAL A 240 7.70 14.07 17.42
C VAL A 240 7.27 15.54 17.30
N ALA A 241 6.86 15.98 16.11
CA ALA A 241 6.31 17.33 15.92
C ALA A 241 5.03 17.52 16.73
N ALA A 242 4.11 16.55 16.71
CA ALA A 242 2.88 16.58 17.51
C ALA A 242 3.16 16.64 19.02
N TRP A 243 4.17 15.93 19.49
CA TRP A 243 4.63 16.02 20.88
C TRP A 243 5.18 17.41 21.22
N ARG A 244 6.02 17.97 20.36
CA ARG A 244 6.52 19.35 20.52
C ARG A 244 5.38 20.38 20.63
N LEU A 245 4.31 20.16 19.88
CA LEU A 245 3.09 20.95 19.93
C LEU A 245 2.13 20.57 21.08
N ARG A 246 2.56 19.70 22.00
CA ARG A 246 1.80 19.20 23.14
C ARG A 246 0.50 18.45 22.76
N ALA A 247 0.37 18.01 21.54
CA ALA A 247 -0.76 17.19 21.08
C ALA A 247 -0.63 15.71 21.51
N VAL A 248 0.58 15.25 21.84
CA VAL A 248 0.87 13.87 22.27
C VAL A 248 1.57 13.89 23.63
N PRO A 249 1.14 13.06 24.60
CA PRO A 249 1.83 12.92 25.89
C PRO A 249 3.23 12.29 25.71
N ALA A 250 4.22 12.75 26.51
CA ALA A 250 5.59 12.22 26.43
C ALA A 250 5.67 10.70 26.66
N ALA A 251 4.86 10.18 27.59
CA ALA A 251 4.80 8.73 27.85
C ALA A 251 4.32 7.93 26.62
N ALA A 252 3.32 8.43 25.88
CA ALA A 252 2.85 7.78 24.66
C ALA A 252 3.94 7.81 23.59
N LEU A 253 4.60 8.96 23.39
CA LEU A 253 5.72 9.08 22.46
C LEU A 253 6.84 8.10 22.80
N GLY A 254 7.20 7.98 24.10
CA GLY A 254 8.23 7.04 24.55
C GLY A 254 7.91 5.59 24.18
N TRP A 255 6.66 5.15 24.36
CA TRP A 255 6.22 3.82 23.95
C TRP A 255 6.28 3.63 22.44
N TRP A 256 5.84 4.62 21.65
CA TRP A 256 5.82 4.54 20.20
C TRP A 256 7.24 4.50 19.60
N LEU A 257 8.14 5.36 20.05
CA LEU A 257 9.52 5.34 19.60
C LEU A 257 10.28 4.10 20.11
N GLY A 258 9.91 3.63 21.31
CA GLY A 258 10.42 2.37 21.85
C GLY A 258 10.07 1.18 20.97
N SER A 259 8.82 1.09 20.45
CA SER A 259 8.44 0.02 19.52
C SER A 259 9.25 0.07 18.23
N VAL A 260 9.44 1.26 17.65
CA VAL A 260 10.26 1.44 16.44
C VAL A 260 11.71 0.99 16.67
N ALA A 261 12.30 1.34 17.82
CA ALA A 261 13.67 0.93 18.16
C ALA A 261 13.78 -0.59 18.32
N VAL A 262 12.83 -1.21 19.03
CA VAL A 262 12.78 -2.68 19.20
C VAL A 262 12.59 -3.38 17.86
N PHE A 263 11.68 -2.88 17.04
CA PHE A 263 11.45 -3.42 15.69
C PHE A 263 12.73 -3.31 14.83
N GLY A 264 13.37 -2.14 14.78
CA GLY A 264 14.61 -1.94 14.02
C GLY A 264 15.73 -2.88 14.47
N ALA A 265 15.88 -3.07 15.79
CA ALA A 265 16.84 -4.04 16.33
C ALA A 265 16.47 -5.48 15.94
N ALA A 266 15.19 -5.85 15.99
CA ALA A 266 14.73 -7.18 15.61
C ALA A 266 14.96 -7.46 14.12
N VAL A 267 14.69 -6.50 13.23
CA VAL A 267 14.99 -6.63 11.80
C VAL A 267 16.49 -6.75 11.55
N ALA A 268 17.31 -5.93 12.21
CA ALA A 268 18.78 -6.03 12.06
C ALA A 268 19.34 -7.40 12.50
N VAL A 269 18.83 -7.94 13.60
CA VAL A 269 19.19 -9.30 14.05
C VAL A 269 18.70 -10.36 13.06
N PHE A 270 17.48 -10.22 12.56
CA PHE A 270 16.92 -11.11 11.55
C PHE A 270 17.78 -11.11 10.27
N ASP A 271 18.10 -9.93 9.74
CA ASP A 271 18.91 -9.78 8.53
C ASP A 271 20.33 -10.36 8.72
N ASP A 272 20.93 -10.17 9.90
CA ASP A 272 22.23 -10.74 10.22
C ASP A 272 22.19 -12.28 10.22
N LEU A 273 21.17 -12.86 10.83
CA LEU A 273 21.01 -14.32 10.89
C LEU A 273 20.68 -14.97 9.55
N VAL A 274 19.88 -14.30 8.71
CA VAL A 274 19.37 -14.86 7.45
C VAL A 274 20.28 -14.50 6.28
N TYR A 275 20.69 -13.23 6.18
CA TYR A 275 21.43 -12.70 5.04
C TYR A 275 22.92 -12.43 5.33
N GLY A 276 23.37 -12.65 6.57
CA GLY A 276 24.77 -12.52 6.97
C GLY A 276 25.23 -11.07 7.15
N GLY A 277 24.33 -10.18 7.53
CA GLY A 277 24.64 -8.80 7.90
C GLY A 277 23.40 -7.96 8.23
N PRO A 278 23.47 -7.07 9.24
CA PRO A 278 22.32 -6.40 9.85
C PRO A 278 21.58 -5.39 8.94
N LEU A 279 22.10 -5.10 7.76
CA LEU A 279 21.50 -4.23 6.73
C LEU A 279 21.52 -4.90 5.35
N ARG A 280 21.62 -6.22 5.32
CA ARG A 280 21.53 -6.99 4.09
C ARG A 280 20.10 -7.48 3.88
N SER A 281 19.72 -7.59 2.63
CA SER A 281 18.48 -8.23 2.20
C SER A 281 18.79 -9.40 1.27
N GLY A 282 17.79 -10.12 0.82
CA GLY A 282 17.95 -11.17 -0.19
C GLY A 282 18.40 -10.67 -1.56
N TYR A 283 18.24 -9.38 -1.84
CA TYR A 283 18.65 -8.80 -3.12
C TYR A 283 20.17 -8.72 -3.26
N GLN A 284 20.64 -9.04 -4.47
CA GLN A 284 22.06 -8.98 -4.75
C GLN A 284 22.54 -7.52 -4.94
N PRO A 285 23.80 -7.21 -4.65
CA PRO A 285 24.36 -5.88 -4.88
C PRO A 285 24.16 -5.43 -6.35
N GLY A 286 23.57 -4.25 -6.54
CA GLY A 286 23.31 -3.68 -7.86
C GLY A 286 22.00 -4.12 -8.53
N GLU A 287 21.24 -5.02 -7.94
CA GLU A 287 19.95 -5.47 -8.48
C GLU A 287 18.85 -4.41 -8.30
N ILE A 288 18.80 -3.81 -7.11
CA ILE A 288 17.93 -2.66 -6.84
C ILE A 288 18.77 -1.40 -6.85
N THR A 289 18.55 -0.57 -7.86
CA THR A 289 19.32 0.68 -8.03
C THR A 289 18.40 1.88 -8.16
N PHE A 290 18.79 2.97 -7.51
CA PHE A 290 18.14 4.26 -7.59
C PHE A 290 19.09 5.29 -8.20
N SER A 291 18.59 6.09 -9.14
CA SER A 291 19.39 7.09 -9.84
C SER A 291 18.54 8.32 -10.18
N LEU A 292 19.11 9.50 -10.02
CA LEU A 292 18.46 10.74 -10.46
C LEU A 292 18.19 10.75 -11.97
N ALA A 293 18.99 10.02 -12.76
CA ALA A 293 18.76 9.86 -14.19
C ALA A 293 17.45 9.14 -14.53
N ALA A 294 16.92 8.32 -13.61
CA ALA A 294 15.65 7.63 -13.78
C ALA A 294 14.42 8.52 -13.54
N VAL A 295 14.58 9.65 -12.85
CA VAL A 295 13.47 10.51 -12.43
C VAL A 295 12.69 11.05 -13.61
N LEU A 296 13.38 11.65 -14.59
CA LEU A 296 12.69 12.25 -15.74
C LEU A 296 11.96 11.21 -16.61
N PRO A 297 12.54 10.06 -16.96
CA PRO A 297 11.83 8.97 -17.62
C PRO A 297 10.60 8.51 -16.84
N ASN A 298 10.73 8.26 -15.54
CA ASN A 298 9.60 7.84 -14.72
C ASN A 298 8.49 8.89 -14.66
N LEU A 299 8.81 10.16 -14.47
CA LEU A 299 7.84 11.25 -14.47
C LEU A 299 7.15 11.44 -15.83
N ARG A 300 7.76 11.00 -16.91
CA ARG A 300 7.16 11.08 -18.26
C ARG A 300 6.07 10.01 -18.46
N TYR A 301 6.26 8.79 -17.95
CA TYR A 301 5.41 7.64 -18.25
C TYR A 301 4.47 7.26 -17.11
N MET A 302 4.94 7.29 -15.85
CA MET A 302 4.17 6.83 -14.71
C MET A 302 2.91 7.62 -14.38
N PRO A 303 2.85 8.96 -14.50
CA PRO A 303 1.64 9.70 -14.07
C PRO A 303 0.36 9.23 -14.75
N ALA A 304 0.38 8.91 -16.04
CA ALA A 304 -0.78 8.40 -16.76
C ALA A 304 -1.26 7.05 -16.19
N HIS A 305 -0.33 6.13 -15.94
CA HIS A 305 -0.63 4.83 -15.32
C HIS A 305 -1.13 4.98 -13.88
N LEU A 306 -0.57 5.94 -13.12
CA LEU A 306 -1.00 6.19 -11.74
C LEU A 306 -2.42 6.79 -11.69
N ILE A 307 -2.77 7.72 -12.59
CA ILE A 307 -4.14 8.24 -12.68
C ILE A 307 -5.11 7.12 -13.08
N GLN A 308 -4.73 6.25 -13.99
CA GLN A 308 -5.55 5.10 -14.39
C GLN A 308 -5.74 4.10 -13.24
N ALA A 309 -4.67 3.76 -12.53
CA ALA A 309 -4.72 2.81 -11.41
C ALA A 309 -5.38 3.39 -10.16
N MET A 310 -5.20 4.68 -9.92
CA MET A 310 -5.61 5.42 -8.72
C MET A 310 -6.25 6.76 -9.09
N PRO A 311 -7.44 6.80 -9.71
CA PRO A 311 -8.05 8.05 -10.19
C PRO A 311 -8.36 9.05 -9.06
N MET A 312 -8.52 8.58 -7.81
CA MET A 312 -8.63 9.45 -6.64
C MET A 312 -7.38 10.31 -6.38
N LEU A 313 -6.27 10.04 -7.07
CA LEU A 313 -5.08 10.90 -7.11
C LEU A 313 -5.44 12.37 -7.44
N VAL A 314 -6.33 12.56 -8.39
CA VAL A 314 -6.80 13.91 -8.76
C VAL A 314 -7.50 14.59 -7.59
N LEU A 315 -8.31 13.86 -6.82
CA LEU A 315 -8.97 14.38 -5.62
C LEU A 315 -7.96 14.73 -4.54
N GLY A 316 -6.94 13.88 -4.33
CA GLY A 316 -5.87 14.11 -3.37
C GLY A 316 -5.04 15.36 -3.67
N LEU A 317 -4.62 15.55 -4.93
CA LEU A 317 -3.89 16.75 -5.38
C LEU A 317 -4.72 18.01 -5.26
N THR A 318 -5.99 17.94 -5.66
CA THR A 318 -6.93 19.07 -5.52
C THR A 318 -7.15 19.43 -4.05
N ALA A 319 -7.27 18.43 -3.17
CA ALA A 319 -7.37 18.66 -1.74
C ALA A 319 -6.14 19.39 -1.18
N LEU A 320 -4.93 18.95 -1.53
CA LEU A 320 -3.68 19.60 -1.11
C LEU A 320 -3.64 21.08 -1.55
N ALA A 321 -3.93 21.35 -2.82
CA ALA A 321 -3.95 22.71 -3.34
C ALA A 321 -4.99 23.58 -2.63
N TRP A 322 -6.18 23.04 -2.37
CA TRP A 322 -7.25 23.78 -1.70
C TRP A 322 -6.96 24.04 -0.21
N ILE A 323 -6.43 23.04 0.51
CA ILE A 323 -6.02 23.20 1.91
C ILE A 323 -4.95 24.31 2.01
N ALA A 324 -3.93 24.27 1.15
CA ALA A 324 -2.89 25.28 1.11
C ALA A 324 -3.45 26.68 0.80
N ALA A 325 -4.31 26.81 -0.22
CA ALA A 325 -4.94 28.08 -0.56
C ALA A 325 -5.83 28.62 0.58
N ARG A 326 -6.58 27.74 1.26
CA ARG A 326 -7.39 28.11 2.41
C ARG A 326 -6.55 28.62 3.57
N TRP A 327 -5.43 27.93 3.86
CA TRP A 327 -4.51 28.39 4.89
C TRP A 327 -3.90 29.75 4.57
N VAL A 328 -3.45 29.97 3.33
CA VAL A 328 -2.89 31.26 2.92
C VAL A 328 -3.89 32.40 3.11
N ARG A 329 -5.18 32.17 2.80
CA ARG A 329 -6.24 33.18 2.98
C ARG A 329 -6.53 33.50 4.47
N LEU A 330 -6.35 32.54 5.35
CA LEU A 330 -6.75 32.63 6.77
C LEU A 330 -5.57 32.81 7.73
N ARG A 331 -4.32 32.79 7.25
CA ARG A 331 -3.11 32.77 8.10
C ARG A 331 -2.94 34.01 9.01
N GLY A 332 -3.59 35.13 8.69
CA GLY A 332 -3.56 36.34 9.48
C GLY A 332 -4.69 36.48 10.52
N ASN A 333 -5.60 35.52 10.57
CA ASN A 333 -6.74 35.55 11.48
C ASN A 333 -6.48 34.65 12.69
N ASP A 334 -7.01 35.05 13.86
CA ASP A 334 -6.96 34.26 15.11
C ASP A 334 -8.31 33.63 15.44
N ASP A 335 -9.19 33.50 14.45
CA ASP A 335 -10.49 32.88 14.62
C ASP A 335 -10.44 31.34 14.57
N GLU A 336 -11.54 30.70 14.91
CA GLU A 336 -11.69 29.25 14.88
C GLU A 336 -11.48 28.67 13.46
N ARG A 337 -11.80 29.44 12.42
CA ARG A 337 -11.60 29.02 11.02
C ARG A 337 -10.13 28.91 10.66
N ALA A 338 -9.31 29.83 11.15
CA ALA A 338 -7.86 29.80 10.99
C ALA A 338 -7.24 28.63 11.76
N ALA A 339 -7.73 28.34 12.99
CA ALA A 339 -7.31 27.17 13.75
C ALA A 339 -7.60 25.85 13.03
N HIS A 340 -8.80 25.71 12.46
CA HIS A 340 -9.16 24.55 11.63
C HIS A 340 -8.32 24.45 10.35
N ALA A 341 -8.02 25.58 9.69
CA ALA A 341 -7.17 25.59 8.50
C ALA A 341 -5.73 25.18 8.84
N ARG A 342 -5.17 25.61 9.96
CA ARG A 342 -3.85 25.18 10.45
C ARG A 342 -3.81 23.68 10.73
N ARG A 343 -4.85 23.12 11.39
CA ARG A 343 -4.96 21.69 11.64
C ARG A 343 -5.05 20.89 10.33
N ASP A 344 -5.92 21.30 9.39
CA ASP A 344 -6.07 20.65 8.09
C ASP A 344 -4.75 20.66 7.33
N LEU A 345 -4.01 21.78 7.34
CA LEU A 345 -2.70 21.88 6.70
C LEU A 345 -1.67 20.97 7.35
N ALA A 346 -1.60 20.92 8.68
CA ALA A 346 -0.65 20.06 9.38
C ALA A 346 -0.86 18.58 9.03
N VAL A 347 -2.12 18.12 9.05
CA VAL A 347 -2.46 16.75 8.64
C VAL A 347 -2.12 16.52 7.16
N ALA A 348 -2.50 17.46 6.28
CA ALA A 348 -2.24 17.35 4.86
C ALA A 348 -0.74 17.28 4.53
N LEU A 349 0.10 18.04 5.25
CA LEU A 349 1.56 18.01 5.09
C LEU A 349 2.15 16.65 5.48
N VAL A 350 1.68 16.04 6.57
CA VAL A 350 2.12 14.69 6.98
C VAL A 350 1.71 13.65 5.94
N LEU A 351 0.46 13.69 5.47
CA LEU A 351 -0.02 12.76 4.46
C LEU A 351 0.71 12.96 3.12
N ALA A 352 0.97 14.20 2.73
CA ALA A 352 1.75 14.53 1.55
C ALA A 352 3.20 14.06 1.67
N ALA A 353 3.84 14.25 2.83
CA ALA A 353 5.19 13.77 3.08
C ALA A 353 5.27 12.24 2.95
N SER A 354 4.34 11.52 3.57
CA SER A 354 4.23 10.06 3.44
C SER A 354 4.01 9.64 1.99
N TRP A 355 3.12 10.30 1.27
CA TRP A 355 2.85 10.01 -0.14
C TRP A 355 4.06 10.29 -1.04
N PHE A 356 4.58 11.51 -0.99
CA PHE A 356 5.66 11.92 -1.88
C PHE A 356 7.01 11.31 -1.54
N SER A 357 7.24 10.84 -0.29
CA SER A 357 8.45 10.08 0.04
C SER A 357 8.50 8.75 -0.72
N VAL A 358 7.39 8.00 -0.77
CA VAL A 358 7.27 6.78 -1.58
C VAL A 358 7.44 7.08 -3.06
N TRP A 359 6.71 8.08 -3.56
CA TRP A 359 6.75 8.41 -4.98
C TRP A 359 8.08 8.99 -5.42
N GLY A 360 8.72 9.81 -4.58
CA GLY A 360 10.05 10.36 -4.84
C GLY A 360 11.12 9.26 -4.90
N LEU A 361 11.05 8.30 -3.98
CA LEU A 361 11.94 7.14 -3.99
C LEU A 361 11.80 6.35 -5.30
N TYR A 362 10.57 5.96 -5.65
CA TYR A 362 10.34 5.15 -6.85
C TYR A 362 10.40 5.93 -8.16
N ALA A 363 10.27 7.25 -8.13
CA ALA A 363 10.63 8.07 -9.30
C ALA A 363 12.11 7.94 -9.66
N ALA A 364 12.99 7.68 -8.69
CA ALA A 364 14.42 7.44 -8.92
C ALA A 364 14.75 5.97 -9.22
N TYR A 365 13.80 5.04 -9.24
CA TYR A 365 14.03 3.61 -9.44
C TYR A 365 14.36 3.33 -10.91
N THR A 366 15.55 2.76 -11.17
CA THR A 366 16.07 2.59 -12.52
C THR A 366 15.29 1.55 -13.33
N TRP A 367 14.79 0.51 -12.67
CA TRP A 367 14.08 -0.57 -13.34
C TRP A 367 12.76 -0.12 -13.99
N THR A 368 12.04 0.84 -13.38
CA THR A 368 10.80 1.40 -13.91
C THR A 368 10.99 2.47 -14.96
N ALA A 369 12.23 2.99 -15.12
CA ALA A 369 12.57 4.04 -16.07
C ALA A 369 12.63 3.56 -17.54
N ASN A 370 12.49 2.25 -17.77
CA ASN A 370 12.47 1.69 -19.12
C ASN A 370 11.13 1.96 -19.82
N PRO A 371 11.09 2.64 -20.97
CA PRO A 371 9.86 2.94 -21.70
C PRO A 371 9.08 1.69 -22.16
N PHE A 372 9.76 0.56 -22.34
CA PHE A 372 9.10 -0.73 -22.69
C PHE A 372 8.52 -1.45 -21.48
N GLY A 373 8.91 -1.04 -20.28
CA GLY A 373 8.47 -1.63 -19.03
C GLY A 373 7.40 -0.83 -18.30
N SER A 374 7.02 0.37 -18.76
CA SER A 374 5.99 1.18 -18.10
C SER A 374 4.60 0.59 -18.33
N THR A 375 4.28 -0.45 -17.58
CA THR A 375 2.95 -1.05 -17.53
C THR A 375 2.24 -0.64 -16.24
N LEU A 376 0.91 -0.82 -16.21
CA LEU A 376 0.12 -0.68 -14.98
C LEU A 376 0.66 -1.54 -13.82
N GLN A 377 1.40 -2.60 -14.12
CA GLN A 377 2.04 -3.45 -13.12
C GLN A 377 3.10 -2.70 -12.32
N PHE A 378 3.81 -1.75 -12.91
CA PHE A 378 4.79 -0.90 -12.20
C PHE A 378 4.14 0.11 -11.26
N ALA A 379 2.84 0.36 -11.38
CA ALA A 379 2.10 1.11 -10.38
C ALA A 379 2.23 0.50 -8.98
N ARG A 380 2.54 -0.81 -8.87
CA ARG A 380 2.74 -1.52 -7.59
C ARG A 380 3.70 -0.83 -6.63
N PHE A 381 4.71 -0.17 -7.15
CA PHE A 381 5.69 0.55 -6.34
C PHE A 381 5.16 1.84 -5.72
N TYR A 382 4.09 2.40 -6.30
CA TYR A 382 3.47 3.66 -5.88
C TYR A 382 2.19 3.46 -5.06
N VAL A 383 1.65 2.22 -5.05
CA VAL A 383 0.41 1.85 -4.35
C VAL A 383 0.49 2.01 -2.82
N PRO A 384 1.66 1.86 -2.16
CA PRO A 384 1.78 2.12 -0.72
C PRO A 384 1.21 3.47 -0.27
N ALA A 385 1.23 4.49 -1.15
CA ALA A 385 0.68 5.82 -0.86
C ALA A 385 -0.85 5.93 -0.93
N ILE A 386 -1.57 4.86 -1.37
CA ILE A 386 -3.01 4.91 -1.65
C ILE A 386 -3.85 5.34 -0.43
N GLY A 387 -3.43 4.96 0.78
CA GLY A 387 -4.11 5.34 2.02
C GLY A 387 -4.07 6.85 2.27
N ALA A 388 -2.89 7.47 2.10
CA ALA A 388 -2.72 8.92 2.24
C ALA A 388 -3.51 9.69 1.17
N ILE A 389 -3.51 9.21 -0.08
CA ILE A 389 -4.28 9.78 -1.19
C ILE A 389 -5.78 9.72 -0.89
N SER A 390 -6.27 8.58 -0.36
CA SER A 390 -7.68 8.40 0.00
C SER A 390 -8.11 9.31 1.14
N LEU A 391 -7.27 9.50 2.16
CA LEU A 391 -7.52 10.45 3.26
C LEU A 391 -7.61 11.89 2.74
N LEU A 392 -6.68 12.31 1.90
CA LEU A 392 -6.71 13.64 1.28
C LEU A 392 -7.93 13.81 0.38
N GLY A 393 -8.22 12.84 -0.49
CA GLY A 393 -9.41 12.86 -1.35
C GLY A 393 -10.70 12.93 -0.55
N SER A 394 -10.79 12.24 0.59
CA SER A 394 -11.97 12.29 1.47
C SER A 394 -12.18 13.66 2.10
N TRP A 395 -11.12 14.43 2.36
CA TRP A 395 -11.23 15.82 2.79
C TRP A 395 -11.99 16.67 1.76
N LEU A 396 -11.67 16.51 0.49
CA LEU A 396 -12.35 17.21 -0.60
C LEU A 396 -13.83 16.79 -0.72
N VAL A 397 -14.08 15.48 -0.73
CA VAL A 397 -15.44 14.91 -0.83
C VAL A 397 -16.36 15.41 0.29
N THR A 398 -15.85 15.50 1.53
CA THR A 398 -16.62 15.99 2.69
C THR A 398 -16.90 17.50 2.65
N ARG A 399 -16.27 18.27 1.76
CA ARG A 399 -16.49 19.72 1.55
C ARG A 399 -17.41 20.03 0.39
N LEU A 400 -17.90 19.03 -0.34
CA LEU A 400 -18.89 19.22 -1.39
C LEU A 400 -20.20 19.83 -0.86
N PRO A 401 -21.04 20.48 -1.71
CA PRO A 401 -22.18 21.29 -1.27
C PRO A 401 -23.13 20.56 -0.35
N ARG A 402 -23.58 21.23 0.68
CA ARG A 402 -24.37 20.70 1.81
C ARG A 402 -25.83 20.37 1.53
N ARG A 403 -26.33 20.54 0.30
CA ARG A 403 -27.66 20.00 -0.03
C ARG A 403 -27.57 18.49 0.03
N ALA A 404 -28.18 17.87 1.05
CA ALA A 404 -27.97 16.46 1.40
C ALA A 404 -28.19 15.50 0.23
N TRP A 405 -29.14 15.79 -0.67
CA TRP A 405 -29.39 14.97 -1.84
C TRP A 405 -28.31 15.15 -2.92
N LEU A 406 -27.81 16.40 -3.15
CA LEU A 406 -26.70 16.65 -4.09
C LEU A 406 -25.42 15.98 -3.60
N ALA A 407 -25.11 16.07 -2.30
CA ALA A 407 -23.95 15.40 -1.71
C ALA A 407 -24.07 13.87 -1.85
N ALA A 408 -25.25 13.31 -1.61
CA ALA A 408 -25.49 11.87 -1.77
C ALA A 408 -25.35 11.42 -3.23
N VAL A 409 -25.97 12.15 -4.18
CA VAL A 409 -25.88 11.85 -5.62
C VAL A 409 -24.46 11.99 -6.12
N THR A 410 -23.75 13.06 -5.74
CA THR A 410 -22.35 13.27 -6.15
C THR A 410 -21.44 12.21 -5.58
N SER A 411 -21.61 11.85 -4.30
CA SER A 411 -20.81 10.79 -3.67
C SER A 411 -21.08 9.42 -4.31
N ALA A 412 -22.33 9.11 -4.61
CA ALA A 412 -22.70 7.88 -5.31
C ALA A 412 -22.14 7.86 -6.73
N ALA A 413 -22.24 8.97 -7.48
CA ALA A 413 -21.68 9.08 -8.82
C ALA A 413 -20.15 8.93 -8.83
N VAL A 414 -19.47 9.57 -7.87
CA VAL A 414 -18.01 9.41 -7.69
C VAL A 414 -17.66 7.95 -7.36
N ALA A 415 -18.37 7.32 -6.43
CA ALA A 415 -18.13 5.92 -6.08
C ALA A 415 -18.34 5.00 -7.29
N VAL A 416 -19.44 5.15 -8.03
CA VAL A 416 -19.72 4.36 -9.24
C VAL A 416 -18.65 4.57 -10.31
N ALA A 417 -18.25 5.83 -10.53
CA ALA A 417 -17.20 6.15 -11.50
C ALA A 417 -15.85 5.52 -11.08
N MET A 418 -15.49 5.60 -9.79
CA MET A 418 -14.25 5.02 -9.27
C MET A 418 -14.25 3.49 -9.38
N PHE A 419 -15.33 2.82 -8.96
CA PHE A 419 -15.46 1.36 -9.13
C PHE A 419 -15.48 0.95 -10.60
N GLY A 420 -16.16 1.72 -11.47
CA GLY A 420 -16.19 1.46 -12.91
C GLY A 420 -14.80 1.59 -13.54
N LEU A 421 -14.05 2.66 -13.21
CA LEU A 421 -12.67 2.84 -13.65
C LEU A 421 -11.74 1.78 -13.07
N GLY A 422 -11.95 1.39 -11.81
CA GLY A 422 -11.23 0.31 -11.16
C GLY A 422 -11.44 -1.02 -11.86
N ALA A 423 -12.68 -1.39 -12.14
CA ALA A 423 -13.04 -2.61 -12.84
C ALA A 423 -12.52 -2.62 -14.29
N TRP A 424 -12.59 -1.48 -14.98
CA TRP A 424 -12.01 -1.34 -16.32
C TRP A 424 -10.49 -1.50 -16.29
N SER A 425 -9.79 -0.84 -15.37
CA SER A 425 -8.34 -0.99 -15.21
C SER A 425 -7.96 -2.43 -14.92
N PHE A 426 -8.72 -3.09 -14.05
CA PHE A 426 -8.53 -4.51 -13.74
C PHE A 426 -8.72 -5.39 -14.99
N ALA A 427 -9.78 -5.17 -15.78
CA ALA A 427 -10.04 -5.92 -16.99
C ALA A 427 -8.93 -5.75 -18.04
N VAL A 428 -8.45 -4.51 -18.24
CA VAL A 428 -7.32 -4.22 -19.13
C VAL A 428 -6.07 -4.97 -18.72
N ILE A 429 -5.71 -4.93 -17.43
CA ILE A 429 -4.53 -5.60 -16.92
C ILE A 429 -4.67 -7.13 -17.02
N HIS A 430 -5.85 -7.65 -16.72
CA HIS A 430 -6.14 -9.08 -16.85
C HIS A 430 -5.97 -9.58 -18.29
N GLN A 431 -6.38 -8.81 -19.29
CA GLN A 431 -6.15 -9.12 -20.68
C GLN A 431 -4.67 -9.11 -21.06
N PHE A 432 -3.91 -8.11 -20.61
CA PHE A 432 -2.46 -8.03 -20.83
C PHE A 432 -1.71 -9.18 -20.16
N SER A 433 -2.11 -9.59 -18.97
CA SER A 433 -1.47 -10.70 -18.24
C SER A 433 -1.69 -12.05 -18.93
N LEU A 434 -2.80 -12.22 -19.64
CA LEU A 434 -3.08 -13.43 -20.41
C LEU A 434 -2.30 -13.48 -21.74
N GLY A 435 -1.99 -12.31 -22.33
CA GLY A 435 -1.23 -12.21 -23.59
C GLY A 435 0.29 -12.30 -23.42
N GLY A 436 0.82 -11.90 -22.26
CA GLY A 436 2.27 -11.82 -22.02
C GLY A 436 2.98 -13.14 -21.71
N ILE A 437 2.24 -14.20 -21.37
CA ILE A 437 2.80 -15.54 -21.11
C ILE A 437 2.71 -16.43 -22.36
N SER A 438 1.98 -16.03 -23.38
CA SER A 438 1.81 -16.80 -24.60
C SER A 438 2.89 -16.48 -25.64
N THR A 439 3.64 -17.47 -26.07
CA THR A 439 4.21 -17.65 -27.40
C THR A 439 5.55 -17.04 -27.78
N GLY A 440 6.32 -16.44 -26.87
CA GLY A 440 7.74 -16.28 -27.14
C GLY A 440 8.47 -17.61 -26.88
N PRO A 441 9.39 -18.08 -27.72
CA PRO A 441 10.30 -19.14 -27.29
C PRO A 441 10.97 -18.67 -26.00
N PRO A 442 11.12 -19.56 -24.97
CA PRO A 442 11.80 -19.19 -23.75
C PRO A 442 13.14 -18.54 -24.13
N PRO A 443 13.52 -17.42 -23.49
CA PRO A 443 14.85 -16.87 -23.72
C PRO A 443 15.81 -18.03 -23.53
N ALA A 444 16.67 -18.27 -24.55
CA ALA A 444 17.58 -19.40 -24.53
C ALA A 444 18.29 -19.38 -23.17
N VAL A 445 18.02 -20.40 -22.37
CA VAL A 445 18.66 -20.60 -21.08
C VAL A 445 20.13 -20.67 -21.41
N GLN A 446 20.88 -19.62 -21.15
CA GLN A 446 22.33 -19.71 -21.22
C GLN A 446 22.70 -20.83 -20.25
N PRO A 447 23.35 -21.90 -20.74
CA PRO A 447 23.73 -22.99 -19.87
C PRO A 447 24.48 -22.37 -18.70
N ALA A 448 24.07 -22.69 -17.48
CA ALA A 448 24.79 -22.31 -16.28
C ALA A 448 26.25 -22.70 -16.54
N VAL A 449 27.11 -21.69 -16.63
CA VAL A 449 28.54 -21.91 -16.88
C VAL A 449 29.06 -22.66 -15.66
N GLN A 450 29.16 -23.97 -15.81
CA GLN A 450 29.90 -24.82 -14.86
C GLN A 450 31.29 -24.20 -14.71
N GLY A 451 31.65 -23.84 -13.47
CA GLY A 451 33.01 -23.63 -13.08
C GLY A 451 33.61 -22.28 -13.49
N ARG A 452 33.08 -21.17 -12.98
CA ARG A 452 33.91 -19.99 -12.82
C ARG A 452 34.28 -19.84 -11.35
N GLN A 453 35.56 -20.02 -11.08
CA GLN A 453 36.21 -19.51 -9.88
C GLN A 453 35.78 -18.06 -9.65
N PRO A 454 35.65 -17.64 -8.39
CA PRO A 454 35.30 -16.26 -8.09
C PRO A 454 36.31 -15.33 -8.78
N PRO A 455 35.86 -14.39 -9.63
CA PRO A 455 36.78 -13.44 -10.20
C PRO A 455 37.31 -12.55 -9.07
N ALA A 456 38.63 -12.42 -9.04
CA ALA A 456 39.29 -11.38 -8.28
C ALA A 456 38.55 -10.05 -8.54
N VAL A 457 38.32 -9.30 -7.47
CA VAL A 457 37.63 -8.02 -7.45
C VAL A 457 38.10 -7.16 -8.62
N GLN A 458 37.30 -7.08 -9.68
CA GLN A 458 37.43 -6.07 -10.72
C GLN A 458 36.34 -5.01 -10.52
N PRO A 459 36.69 -3.73 -10.74
CA PRO A 459 35.76 -2.63 -10.54
C PRO A 459 34.62 -2.71 -11.55
N ALA A 460 33.46 -2.27 -11.11
CA ALA A 460 32.18 -2.18 -11.76
C ALA A 460 32.21 -2.12 -13.31
N VAL A 461 31.74 -3.17 -13.94
CA VAL A 461 31.42 -3.16 -15.35
C VAL A 461 29.90 -2.94 -15.50
N GLN A 462 29.62 -1.92 -16.24
CA GLN A 462 28.35 -1.42 -16.75
C GLN A 462 27.28 -2.49 -16.99
N GLY A 463 26.06 -2.13 -16.62
CA GLY A 463 24.83 -2.89 -16.70
C GLY A 463 24.65 -3.76 -17.93
N ARG A 464 24.26 -5.00 -17.71
CA ARG A 464 23.66 -5.82 -18.76
C ARG A 464 22.32 -5.20 -19.13
N GLN A 465 22.27 -4.59 -20.30
CA GLN A 465 21.02 -4.29 -20.99
C GLN A 465 20.29 -5.60 -21.27
N PRO A 466 18.98 -5.69 -21.03
CA PRO A 466 18.16 -6.78 -21.55
C PRO A 466 18.28 -6.77 -23.07
N PRO A 467 18.22 -7.94 -23.76
CA PRO A 467 18.35 -8.03 -25.19
C PRO A 467 17.30 -7.15 -25.88
N ALA A 468 17.76 -6.33 -26.80
CA ALA A 468 16.91 -5.49 -27.64
C ALA A 468 15.91 -6.37 -28.40
N VAL A 469 14.62 -6.14 -28.18
CA VAL A 469 13.57 -6.70 -29.02
C VAL A 469 13.67 -5.99 -30.37
N GLN A 470 14.11 -6.71 -31.40
CA GLN A 470 14.12 -6.20 -32.76
C GLN A 470 12.69 -5.78 -33.18
N PRO A 471 12.50 -4.61 -33.80
CA PRO A 471 11.21 -4.23 -34.32
C PRO A 471 10.80 -5.19 -35.45
N ALA A 472 9.58 -5.66 -35.38
CA ALA A 472 8.96 -6.47 -36.44
C ALA A 472 9.07 -5.70 -37.77
N VAL A 473 9.71 -6.32 -38.74
CA VAL A 473 9.84 -5.84 -40.12
C VAL A 473 8.44 -5.67 -40.70
N GLN A 474 8.08 -4.45 -41.03
CA GLN A 474 6.90 -4.17 -41.86
C GLN A 474 7.09 -4.83 -43.23
N GLY A 475 6.33 -5.88 -43.44
CA GLY A 475 6.31 -6.60 -44.69
C GLY A 475 5.19 -6.14 -45.60
N ARG A 476 5.59 -5.73 -46.80
CA ARG A 476 4.87 -5.77 -48.08
C ARG A 476 3.66 -4.85 -48.29
N GLN A 477 3.90 -3.81 -49.02
CA GLN A 477 2.90 -3.19 -49.91
C GLN A 477 2.45 -4.20 -50.99
N PRO A 478 1.17 -4.27 -51.35
CA PRO A 478 0.75 -4.87 -52.62
C PRO A 478 0.92 -3.84 -53.73
N GLY A 479 1.71 -4.19 -54.73
CA GLY A 479 1.80 -3.48 -55.99
C GLY A 479 0.68 -3.87 -56.95
N ALA A 480 0.31 -2.90 -57.79
CA ALA A 480 -0.50 -2.91 -59.02
C ALA A 480 -1.95 -3.31 -58.92
#